data_b3fcf76249865c2907b3225a04256b9b
#
_entry.id   b3fcf76249865c2907b3225a04256b9b
#
_cell.length_a   1.000
_cell.length_b   1.000
_cell.length_c   1.000
_cell.angle_alpha   90.00
_cell.angle_beta   90.00
_cell.angle_gamma   90.00
#
_symmetry.space_group_name_H-M   'P 1'
#
loop_
_entity.id
_entity.type
_entity.pdbx_description
1 polymer ?
#
loop_
_entity_poly.entity_id
_entity_poly.type
_entity_poly.pdbx_seq_one_letter_code
_entity_poly.pdbx_strand_id
1 'polypeptide(L)'
;SRDCFPESLSVTRRQNLVNAYKAKYNADEIYECPVCIVESEIHMMQALDDIKKAGCNALCVYLGNFGPEISETMLAQYFDGPKMFVAAAEETSENGGLVQGRGDAYCGMLNASYNLKLRNVKAYIPEYPVGTAEECADMIHEFIPVAKAVYALSNLKIISFGPRPTNFLACNAPIKQLYNLGVEIEENSELDLFEAFNKHAGDERIPEVVKSMEKELGNGNKKPEILPKLAQYELTLLDWVEQHKGSRKFVAIAGKCWPAFQTQFGKSKPAFLLHSTGHLPAGSE
;
A
#
# COMPACT_ATOMS: atom_id res chain seq x y z
N SER A 1 6.49 -27.69 -9.04
CA SER A 1 7.50 -28.74 -9.11
C SER A 1 7.83 -29.08 -10.57
N ARG A 2 9.00 -29.65 -10.80
CA ARG A 2 9.41 -30.21 -12.09
C ARG A 2 9.55 -31.73 -11.98
N ASP A 3 9.58 -32.41 -13.12
CA ASP A 3 9.58 -33.87 -13.25
C ASP A 3 10.51 -34.66 -12.33
N CYS A 4 11.63 -34.07 -11.91
CA CYS A 4 12.62 -34.71 -11.04
C CYS A 4 12.55 -34.24 -9.58
N PHE A 5 11.67 -33.31 -9.22
CA PHE A 5 11.54 -32.78 -7.86
C PHE A 5 10.18 -33.18 -7.26
N PRO A 6 10.14 -33.75 -6.04
CA PRO A 6 8.89 -34.20 -5.43
C PRO A 6 7.95 -33.02 -5.13
N GLU A 7 6.74 -33.10 -5.61
CA GLU A 7 5.68 -32.12 -5.29
C GLU A 7 5.39 -32.08 -3.78
N SER A 8 5.38 -33.25 -3.14
CA SER A 8 5.15 -33.38 -1.70
C SER A 8 6.13 -32.58 -0.85
N LEU A 9 7.37 -32.41 -1.31
CA LEU A 9 8.36 -31.58 -0.63
C LEU A 9 7.95 -30.11 -0.60
N SER A 10 7.49 -29.57 -1.73
CA SER A 10 7.01 -28.19 -1.81
C SER A 10 5.77 -27.96 -0.93
N VAL A 11 4.84 -28.91 -0.92
CA VAL A 11 3.64 -28.85 -0.08
C VAL A 11 4.02 -28.82 1.41
N THR A 12 4.92 -29.70 1.82
CA THR A 12 5.41 -29.76 3.21
C THR A 12 6.14 -28.48 3.61
N ARG A 13 7.05 -27.99 2.76
CA ARG A 13 7.81 -26.76 3.02
C ARG A 13 6.89 -25.53 3.11
N ARG A 14 5.88 -25.46 2.22
CA ARG A 14 4.86 -24.40 2.29
C ARG A 14 4.09 -24.47 3.61
N GLN A 15 3.66 -25.64 4.04
CA GLN A 15 2.94 -25.78 5.30
C GLN A 15 3.81 -25.39 6.50
N ASN A 16 5.09 -25.76 6.49
CA ASN A 16 6.04 -25.37 7.53
C ASN A 16 6.21 -23.84 7.58
N LEU A 17 6.36 -23.18 6.43
CA LEU A 17 6.43 -21.72 6.34
C LEU A 17 5.18 -21.06 6.93
N VAL A 18 4.00 -21.51 6.55
CA VAL A 18 2.73 -20.94 7.06
C VAL A 18 2.62 -21.15 8.57
N ASN A 19 2.99 -22.34 9.08
CA ASN A 19 2.99 -22.63 10.52
C ASN A 19 3.99 -21.73 11.27
N ALA A 20 5.20 -21.55 10.74
CA ALA A 20 6.21 -20.67 11.31
C ALA A 20 5.71 -19.21 11.37
N TYR A 21 5.07 -18.73 10.28
CA TYR A 21 4.51 -17.39 10.25
C TYR A 21 3.42 -17.21 11.33
N LYS A 22 2.43 -18.11 11.37
CA LYS A 22 1.31 -18.06 12.31
C LYS A 22 1.74 -18.22 13.77
N ALA A 23 2.86 -18.90 14.02
CA ALA A 23 3.40 -19.06 15.36
C ALA A 23 4.06 -17.78 15.90
N LYS A 24 4.56 -16.92 15.01
CA LYS A 24 5.36 -15.74 15.38
C LYS A 24 4.62 -14.42 15.13
N TYR A 25 3.75 -14.37 14.14
CA TYR A 25 3.11 -13.16 13.63
C TYR A 25 1.56 -13.27 13.58
N ASN A 26 0.88 -12.19 13.23
CA ASN A 26 -0.56 -12.20 13.08
C ASN A 26 -0.99 -13.04 11.87
N ALA A 27 -1.78 -14.09 12.11
CA ALA A 27 -2.28 -15.00 11.09
C ALA A 27 -3.17 -14.29 10.04
N ASP A 28 -3.85 -13.21 10.42
CA ASP A 28 -4.78 -12.47 9.54
C ASP A 28 -4.04 -11.62 8.48
N GLU A 29 -2.72 -11.48 8.61
CA GLU A 29 -1.92 -10.76 7.63
C GLU A 29 -1.62 -11.57 6.36
N ILE A 30 -1.83 -12.89 6.40
CA ILE A 30 -1.56 -13.79 5.26
C ILE A 30 -2.81 -14.54 4.83
N TYR A 31 -2.98 -14.67 3.52
CA TYR A 31 -3.98 -15.51 2.89
C TYR A 31 -3.31 -16.70 2.21
N GLU A 32 -3.76 -17.90 2.51
CA GLU A 32 -3.27 -19.12 1.88
C GLU A 32 -4.06 -19.43 0.62
N CYS A 33 -3.47 -19.19 -0.55
CA CYS A 33 -4.10 -19.57 -1.81
C CYS A 33 -4.38 -21.08 -1.85
N PRO A 34 -5.61 -21.52 -2.12
CA PRO A 34 -5.96 -22.94 -2.23
C PRO A 34 -5.20 -23.67 -3.34
N VAL A 35 -4.79 -22.96 -4.40
CA VAL A 35 -3.89 -23.50 -5.43
C VAL A 35 -2.50 -23.64 -4.83
N CYS A 36 -2.26 -24.77 -4.17
CA CYS A 36 -1.05 -25.01 -3.40
C CYS A 36 0.21 -25.04 -4.28
N ILE A 37 0.10 -25.62 -5.47
CA ILE A 37 1.20 -25.79 -6.42
C ILE A 37 0.86 -25.11 -7.75
N VAL A 38 1.74 -24.21 -8.20
CA VAL A 38 1.62 -23.51 -9.48
C VAL A 38 2.67 -24.07 -10.46
N GLU A 39 2.27 -25.09 -11.24
CA GLU A 39 3.14 -25.77 -12.21
C GLU A 39 2.84 -25.41 -13.67
N SER A 40 1.69 -24.83 -13.93
CA SER A 40 1.22 -24.55 -15.28
C SER A 40 0.53 -23.19 -15.34
N GLU A 41 0.32 -22.69 -16.55
CA GLU A 41 -0.48 -21.48 -16.78
C GLU A 41 -1.92 -21.65 -16.29
N ILE A 42 -2.48 -22.87 -16.33
CA ILE A 42 -3.82 -23.15 -15.80
C ILE A 42 -3.83 -22.94 -14.28
N HIS A 43 -2.86 -23.50 -13.54
CA HIS A 43 -2.74 -23.28 -12.11
C HIS A 43 -2.49 -21.81 -11.78
N MET A 44 -1.69 -21.12 -12.59
CA MET A 44 -1.43 -19.68 -12.46
C MET A 44 -2.73 -18.87 -12.58
N MET A 45 -3.57 -19.15 -13.59
CA MET A 45 -4.86 -18.47 -13.77
C MET A 45 -5.82 -18.74 -12.62
N GLN A 46 -5.90 -19.98 -12.13
CA GLN A 46 -6.71 -20.34 -10.96
C GLN A 46 -6.25 -19.60 -9.70
N ALA A 47 -4.93 -19.54 -9.48
CA ALA A 47 -4.38 -18.81 -8.36
C ALA A 47 -4.67 -17.29 -8.44
N LEU A 48 -4.53 -16.68 -9.62
CA LEU A 48 -4.88 -15.27 -9.82
C LEU A 48 -6.36 -14.97 -9.54
N ASP A 49 -7.25 -15.83 -10.01
CA ASP A 49 -8.69 -15.68 -9.78
C ASP A 49 -9.03 -15.80 -8.29
N ASP A 50 -8.43 -16.78 -7.62
CA ASP A 50 -8.64 -17.00 -6.18
C ASP A 50 -8.15 -15.82 -5.33
N ILE A 51 -6.88 -15.39 -5.49
CA ILE A 51 -6.33 -14.28 -4.71
C ILE A 51 -7.03 -12.94 -5.00
N LYS A 52 -7.54 -12.76 -6.21
CA LYS A 52 -8.36 -11.61 -6.58
C LYS A 52 -9.72 -11.63 -5.86
N LYS A 53 -10.39 -12.80 -5.82
CA LYS A 53 -11.65 -12.96 -5.08
C LYS A 53 -11.47 -12.76 -3.58
N ALA A 54 -10.34 -13.19 -3.05
CA ALA A 54 -9.97 -12.97 -1.65
C ALA A 54 -9.59 -11.51 -1.31
N GLY A 55 -9.44 -10.64 -2.33
CA GLY A 55 -9.08 -9.23 -2.13
C GLY A 55 -7.62 -9.02 -1.71
N CYS A 56 -6.73 -9.94 -2.08
CA CYS A 56 -5.32 -9.83 -1.73
C CYS A 56 -4.66 -8.62 -2.40
N ASN A 57 -3.96 -7.82 -1.62
CA ASN A 57 -3.30 -6.59 -2.07
C ASN A 57 -1.78 -6.75 -2.28
N ALA A 58 -1.22 -7.89 -1.91
CA ALA A 58 0.19 -8.25 -2.10
C ALA A 58 0.32 -9.74 -2.42
N LEU A 59 1.39 -10.12 -3.10
CA LEU A 59 1.69 -11.50 -3.49
C LEU A 59 3.06 -11.92 -2.95
N CYS A 60 3.11 -13.07 -2.30
CA CYS A 60 4.35 -13.78 -2.02
C CYS A 60 4.40 -15.07 -2.85
N VAL A 61 5.42 -15.21 -3.69
CA VAL A 61 5.72 -16.45 -4.40
C VAL A 61 6.81 -17.18 -3.63
N TYR A 62 6.48 -18.36 -3.11
CA TYR A 62 7.38 -19.20 -2.36
C TYR A 62 7.82 -20.41 -3.18
N LEU A 63 9.11 -20.53 -3.40
CA LEU A 63 9.71 -21.64 -4.11
C LEU A 63 10.05 -22.75 -3.13
N GLY A 64 9.18 -23.74 -2.98
CA GLY A 64 9.41 -24.90 -2.13
C GLY A 64 10.36 -25.94 -2.75
N ASN A 65 10.53 -25.91 -4.07
CA ASN A 65 11.51 -26.63 -4.84
C ASN A 65 11.79 -25.89 -6.17
N PHE A 66 12.57 -26.49 -7.07
CA PHE A 66 12.78 -25.96 -8.41
C PHE A 66 11.48 -26.00 -9.21
N GLY A 67 10.82 -24.84 -9.39
CA GLY A 67 9.56 -24.67 -10.09
C GLY A 67 9.72 -24.36 -11.59
N PRO A 68 8.61 -24.39 -12.36
CA PRO A 68 8.58 -23.89 -13.73
C PRO A 68 8.54 -22.37 -13.76
N GLU A 69 9.66 -21.74 -14.14
CA GLU A 69 9.86 -20.28 -14.11
C GLU A 69 8.78 -19.49 -14.87
N ILE A 70 8.17 -20.09 -15.90
CA ILE A 70 7.14 -19.43 -16.72
C ILE A 70 5.91 -19.14 -15.87
N SER A 71 5.34 -20.15 -15.22
CA SER A 71 4.06 -20.02 -14.50
C SER A 71 4.19 -19.08 -13.29
N GLU A 72 5.27 -19.20 -12.51
CA GLU A 72 5.48 -18.39 -11.33
C GLU A 72 5.77 -16.92 -11.67
N THR A 73 6.53 -16.66 -12.73
CA THR A 73 6.84 -15.28 -13.17
C THR A 73 5.68 -14.64 -13.90
N MET A 74 4.86 -15.41 -14.64
CA MET A 74 3.59 -14.93 -15.19
C MET A 74 2.58 -14.61 -14.10
N LEU A 75 2.50 -15.41 -13.03
CA LEU A 75 1.69 -15.09 -11.85
C LEU A 75 2.06 -13.70 -11.31
N ALA A 76 3.34 -13.44 -11.14
CA ALA A 76 3.83 -12.13 -10.73
C ALA A 76 3.56 -11.03 -11.76
N GLN A 77 3.62 -11.34 -13.05
CA GLN A 77 3.36 -10.38 -14.13
C GLN A 77 1.91 -9.91 -14.16
N TYR A 78 0.96 -10.83 -13.96
CA TYR A 78 -0.48 -10.54 -14.05
C TYR A 78 -1.11 -10.13 -12.71
N PHE A 79 -0.43 -10.30 -11.61
CA PHE A 79 -0.88 -9.80 -10.32
C PHE A 79 -0.71 -8.27 -10.25
N ASP A 80 -1.81 -7.57 -9.99
CA ASP A 80 -1.78 -6.11 -9.82
C ASP A 80 -1.53 -5.77 -8.35
N GLY A 81 -0.29 -5.46 -8.02
CA GLY A 81 0.13 -5.11 -6.66
C GLY A 81 1.60 -5.42 -6.38
N PRO A 82 2.08 -5.07 -5.18
CA PRO A 82 3.41 -5.44 -4.73
C PRO A 82 3.57 -6.96 -4.61
N LYS A 83 4.71 -7.45 -5.00
CA LYS A 83 5.03 -8.87 -5.03
C LYS A 83 6.43 -9.15 -4.57
N MET A 84 6.63 -10.29 -3.90
CA MET A 84 7.93 -10.78 -3.47
C MET A 84 8.16 -12.23 -3.86
N PHE A 85 9.43 -12.62 -3.89
CA PHE A 85 9.87 -13.99 -4.09
C PHE A 85 10.82 -14.39 -2.98
N VAL A 86 10.58 -15.57 -2.41
CA VAL A 86 11.46 -16.24 -1.45
C VAL A 86 11.49 -17.73 -1.73
N ALA A 87 12.51 -18.44 -1.28
CA ALA A 87 12.70 -19.85 -1.55
C ALA A 87 13.15 -20.62 -0.31
N ALA A 88 12.84 -21.91 -0.27
CA ALA A 88 13.25 -22.81 0.79
C ALA A 88 14.76 -23.08 0.74
N ALA A 89 15.42 -23.00 1.88
CA ALA A 89 16.75 -23.58 2.05
C ALA A 89 16.68 -25.10 1.95
N GLU A 90 17.76 -25.69 1.46
CA GLU A 90 17.90 -27.13 1.43
C GLU A 90 18.29 -27.67 2.80
N GLU A 91 17.72 -28.81 3.15
CA GLU A 91 18.15 -29.57 4.32
C GLU A 91 19.56 -30.13 4.08
N THR A 92 20.37 -30.18 5.12
CA THR A 92 21.72 -30.77 5.09
C THR A 92 21.72 -32.11 5.79
N SER A 93 22.53 -33.06 5.28
CA SER A 93 22.81 -34.30 5.97
C SER A 93 23.66 -34.07 7.22
N GLU A 94 23.75 -35.09 8.11
CA GLU A 94 24.58 -35.02 9.31
C GLU A 94 26.06 -34.68 9.02
N ASN A 95 26.51 -34.97 7.81
CA ASN A 95 27.86 -34.64 7.36
C ASN A 95 27.99 -33.27 6.67
N GLY A 96 26.94 -32.44 6.72
CA GLY A 96 26.92 -31.12 6.09
C GLY A 96 26.77 -31.14 4.57
N GLY A 97 26.56 -32.29 3.93
CA GLY A 97 26.26 -32.41 2.51
C GLY A 97 24.78 -32.26 2.21
N LEU A 98 24.45 -32.08 0.94
CA LEU A 98 23.06 -32.03 0.48
C LEU A 98 22.39 -33.40 0.56
N VAL A 99 21.13 -33.44 0.97
CA VAL A 99 20.35 -34.68 1.03
C VAL A 99 19.92 -35.15 -0.36
N GLN A 100 19.75 -36.44 -0.52
CA GLN A 100 19.14 -37.00 -1.74
C GLN A 100 17.66 -36.63 -1.78
N GLY A 101 17.15 -36.23 -2.96
CA GLY A 101 15.76 -35.81 -3.12
C GLY A 101 15.48 -34.36 -2.69
N ARG A 102 16.55 -33.55 -2.56
CA ARG A 102 16.42 -32.12 -2.35
C ARG A 102 15.59 -31.45 -3.44
N GLY A 103 15.01 -30.27 -3.13
CA GLY A 103 14.12 -29.55 -4.04
C GLY A 103 14.83 -28.63 -5.02
N ASP A 104 16.07 -28.27 -4.78
CA ASP A 104 16.88 -27.33 -5.57
C ASP A 104 16.22 -25.93 -5.75
N ALA A 105 15.53 -25.47 -4.71
CA ALA A 105 14.80 -24.20 -4.72
C ALA A 105 15.74 -22.98 -4.92
N TYR A 106 17.01 -23.11 -4.53
CA TYR A 106 18.02 -22.08 -4.78
C TYR A 106 18.23 -21.84 -6.29
N CYS A 107 18.39 -22.89 -7.09
CA CYS A 107 18.46 -22.75 -8.55
C CYS A 107 17.16 -22.23 -9.13
N GLY A 108 16.00 -22.65 -8.58
CA GLY A 108 14.70 -22.09 -8.91
C GLY A 108 14.65 -20.59 -8.72
N MET A 109 15.17 -20.10 -7.59
CA MET A 109 15.22 -18.66 -7.29
C MET A 109 16.12 -17.87 -8.24
N LEU A 110 17.27 -18.42 -8.65
CA LEU A 110 18.12 -17.81 -9.66
C LEU A 110 17.39 -17.66 -11.00
N ASN A 111 16.70 -18.72 -11.45
CA ASN A 111 15.94 -18.70 -12.69
C ASN A 111 14.75 -17.77 -12.62
N ALA A 112 13.98 -17.77 -11.53
CA ALA A 112 12.88 -16.84 -11.31
C ALA A 112 13.37 -15.39 -11.38
N SER A 113 14.46 -15.05 -10.73
CA SER A 113 15.06 -13.72 -10.72
C SER A 113 15.43 -13.26 -12.14
N TYR A 114 16.03 -14.15 -12.93
CA TYR A 114 16.38 -13.86 -14.33
C TYR A 114 15.13 -13.66 -15.19
N ASN A 115 14.12 -14.53 -15.07
CA ASN A 115 12.88 -14.43 -15.81
C ASN A 115 12.06 -13.18 -15.47
N LEU A 116 11.98 -12.79 -14.20
CA LEU A 116 11.36 -11.52 -13.79
C LEU A 116 12.01 -10.33 -14.50
N LYS A 117 13.36 -10.32 -14.58
CA LYS A 117 14.09 -9.29 -15.31
C LYS A 117 13.79 -9.31 -16.81
N LEU A 118 13.78 -10.49 -17.45
CA LEU A 118 13.44 -10.63 -18.87
C LEU A 118 12.04 -10.09 -19.18
N ARG A 119 11.07 -10.34 -18.30
CA ARG A 119 9.68 -9.89 -18.44
C ARG A 119 9.45 -8.44 -18.00
N ASN A 120 10.50 -7.75 -17.52
CA ASN A 120 10.40 -6.42 -16.91
C ASN A 120 9.38 -6.36 -15.75
N VAL A 121 9.28 -7.43 -14.98
CA VAL A 121 8.42 -7.54 -13.81
C VAL A 121 9.20 -7.11 -12.58
N LYS A 122 8.73 -6.08 -11.89
CA LYS A 122 9.31 -5.65 -10.62
C LYS A 122 8.75 -6.51 -9.48
N ALA A 123 9.63 -7.15 -8.74
CA ALA A 123 9.33 -7.88 -7.53
C ALA A 123 10.37 -7.57 -6.46
N TYR A 124 9.97 -7.61 -5.20
CA TYR A 124 10.89 -7.53 -4.08
C TYR A 124 11.57 -8.90 -3.92
N ILE A 125 12.88 -8.89 -3.91
CA ILE A 125 13.70 -10.06 -3.62
C ILE A 125 14.61 -9.64 -2.46
N PRO A 126 14.52 -10.29 -1.29
CA PRO A 126 15.43 -10.05 -0.18
C PRO A 126 16.89 -10.25 -0.58
N GLU A 127 17.82 -9.65 0.15
CA GLU A 127 19.27 -9.82 -0.11
C GLU A 127 19.68 -11.29 -0.04
N TYR A 128 19.09 -12.03 0.91
CA TYR A 128 19.23 -13.49 1.06
C TYR A 128 17.84 -14.13 0.92
N PRO A 129 17.37 -14.40 -0.30
CA PRO A 129 15.99 -14.82 -0.54
C PRO A 129 15.71 -16.30 -0.29
N VAL A 130 16.69 -17.04 0.19
CA VAL A 130 16.62 -18.49 0.46
C VAL A 130 16.84 -18.73 1.95
N GLY A 131 15.89 -19.36 2.63
CA GLY A 131 15.94 -19.55 4.07
C GLY A 131 15.12 -20.74 4.57
N THR A 132 15.27 -21.03 5.87
CA THR A 132 14.38 -21.94 6.59
C THR A 132 12.94 -21.43 6.60
N ALA A 133 12.01 -22.21 7.10
CA ALA A 133 10.61 -21.78 7.23
C ALA A 133 10.47 -20.51 8.09
N GLU A 134 11.24 -20.44 9.20
CA GLU A 134 11.26 -19.30 10.11
C GLU A 134 11.88 -18.06 9.47
N GLU A 135 13.01 -18.21 8.79
CA GLU A 135 13.67 -17.09 8.08
C GLU A 135 12.78 -16.56 6.95
N CYS A 136 12.12 -17.43 6.19
CA CYS A 136 11.17 -17.01 5.16
C CYS A 136 9.94 -16.32 5.77
N ALA A 137 9.46 -16.76 6.93
CA ALA A 137 8.38 -16.07 7.65
C ALA A 137 8.80 -14.66 8.07
N ASP A 138 10.03 -14.48 8.52
CA ASP A 138 10.58 -13.16 8.85
C ASP A 138 10.68 -12.26 7.61
N MET A 139 11.18 -12.75 6.49
CA MET A 139 11.24 -12.03 5.22
C MET A 139 9.85 -11.58 4.74
N ILE A 140 8.82 -12.43 4.87
CA ILE A 140 7.44 -12.08 4.52
C ILE A 140 6.93 -10.98 5.44
N HIS A 141 7.18 -11.09 6.75
CA HIS A 141 6.76 -10.07 7.71
C HIS A 141 7.42 -8.71 7.43
N GLU A 142 8.70 -8.68 7.11
CA GLU A 142 9.43 -7.47 6.71
C GLU A 142 8.91 -6.85 5.41
N PHE A 143 8.42 -7.69 4.49
CA PHE A 143 7.83 -7.21 3.24
C PHE A 143 6.46 -6.54 3.44
N ILE A 144 5.66 -6.93 4.43
CA ILE A 144 4.29 -6.41 4.62
C ILE A 144 4.24 -4.88 4.71
N PRO A 145 5.04 -4.18 5.53
CA PRO A 145 5.01 -2.71 5.56
C PRO A 145 5.43 -2.08 4.23
N VAL A 146 6.37 -2.70 3.51
CA VAL A 146 6.76 -2.26 2.16
C VAL A 146 5.60 -2.42 1.19
N ALA A 147 4.92 -3.56 1.22
CA ALA A 147 3.75 -3.83 0.39
C ALA A 147 2.61 -2.85 0.68
N LYS A 148 2.33 -2.58 1.96
CA LYS A 148 1.34 -1.57 2.37
C LYS A 148 1.68 -0.18 1.81
N ALA A 149 2.94 0.24 1.89
CA ALA A 149 3.38 1.53 1.35
C ALA A 149 3.24 1.62 -0.17
N VAL A 150 3.68 0.60 -0.91
CA VAL A 150 3.55 0.56 -2.38
C VAL A 150 2.09 0.55 -2.80
N TYR A 151 1.26 -0.25 -2.13
CA TYR A 151 -0.18 -0.30 -2.39
C TYR A 151 -0.86 1.05 -2.09
N ALA A 152 -0.51 1.70 -0.98
CA ALA A 152 -1.06 3.00 -0.63
C ALA A 152 -0.69 4.07 -1.67
N LEU A 153 0.56 4.12 -2.11
CA LEU A 153 1.01 5.06 -3.14
C LEU A 153 0.29 4.86 -4.48
N SER A 154 0.14 3.62 -4.92
CA SER A 154 -0.56 3.31 -6.19
C SER A 154 -2.07 3.58 -6.14
N ASN A 155 -2.63 3.75 -4.94
CA ASN A 155 -4.03 4.09 -4.70
C ASN A 155 -4.23 5.50 -4.14
N LEU A 156 -3.19 6.33 -4.15
CA LEU A 156 -3.23 7.70 -3.65
C LEU A 156 -3.61 8.69 -4.75
N LYS A 157 -4.48 9.63 -4.40
CA LYS A 157 -4.71 10.86 -5.16
C LYS A 157 -4.30 12.06 -4.29
N ILE A 158 -3.57 12.99 -4.86
CA ILE A 158 -3.28 14.28 -4.25
C ILE A 158 -4.20 15.32 -4.89
N ILE A 159 -5.06 15.93 -4.11
CA ILE A 159 -5.90 17.06 -4.53
C ILE A 159 -5.24 18.34 -4.04
N SER A 160 -4.83 19.18 -4.97
CA SER A 160 -4.11 20.41 -4.72
C SER A 160 -4.99 21.62 -4.97
N PHE A 161 -4.93 22.62 -4.10
CA PHE A 161 -5.62 23.92 -4.25
C PHE A 161 -4.59 25.06 -4.32
N GLY A 162 -4.49 25.63 -5.52
CA GLY A 162 -3.59 26.72 -5.84
C GLY A 162 -2.14 26.29 -6.05
N PRO A 163 -1.37 27.05 -6.86
CA PRO A 163 0.04 26.84 -6.97
C PRO A 163 0.75 27.26 -5.67
N ARG A 164 1.98 26.84 -5.51
CA ARG A 164 2.83 27.30 -4.41
C ARG A 164 2.85 28.84 -4.26
N PRO A 165 3.13 29.39 -3.07
CA PRO A 165 3.45 30.81 -2.94
C PRO A 165 4.66 31.20 -3.82
N THR A 166 4.67 32.40 -4.35
CA THR A 166 5.58 32.87 -5.42
C THR A 166 7.05 32.48 -5.21
N ASN A 167 7.59 32.65 -4.01
CA ASN A 167 9.01 32.44 -3.73
C ASN A 167 9.32 31.06 -3.12
N PHE A 168 8.33 30.16 -3.00
CA PHE A 168 8.50 28.83 -2.36
C PHE A 168 8.79 27.76 -3.41
N LEU A 169 9.91 27.87 -4.10
CA LEU A 169 10.30 26.94 -5.18
C LEU A 169 10.43 25.48 -4.66
N ALA A 170 10.80 25.30 -3.40
CA ALA A 170 10.86 23.99 -2.75
C ALA A 170 9.50 23.29 -2.64
N CYS A 171 8.39 24.03 -2.76
CA CYS A 171 7.03 23.45 -2.72
C CYS A 171 6.53 22.98 -4.10
N ASN A 172 7.36 22.98 -5.14
CA ASN A 172 7.01 22.36 -6.42
C ASN A 172 7.06 20.84 -6.30
N ALA A 173 5.93 20.20 -6.57
CA ALA A 173 5.90 18.74 -6.66
C ALA A 173 6.41 18.28 -8.04
N PRO A 174 7.29 17.28 -8.11
CA PRO A 174 7.72 16.68 -9.37
C PRO A 174 6.64 15.72 -9.89
N ILE A 175 5.63 16.26 -10.57
CA ILE A 175 4.42 15.53 -11.03
C ILE A 175 4.77 14.22 -11.76
N LYS A 176 5.75 14.27 -12.67
CA LYS A 176 6.17 13.09 -13.44
C LYS A 176 6.65 11.95 -12.52
N GLN A 177 7.42 12.27 -11.49
CA GLN A 177 7.90 11.28 -10.52
C GLN A 177 6.77 10.72 -9.67
N LEU A 178 5.78 11.53 -9.31
CA LEU A 178 4.60 11.07 -8.59
C LEU A 178 3.75 10.13 -9.46
N TYR A 179 3.52 10.44 -10.72
CA TYR A 179 2.86 9.52 -11.66
C TYR A 179 3.64 8.20 -11.83
N ASN A 180 4.98 8.24 -11.85
CA ASN A 180 5.79 7.02 -11.90
C ASN A 180 5.64 6.13 -10.65
N LEU A 181 5.21 6.70 -9.53
CA LEU A 181 4.87 5.97 -8.29
C LEU A 181 3.40 5.52 -8.26
N GLY A 182 2.61 5.83 -9.28
CA GLY A 182 1.19 5.53 -9.34
C GLY A 182 0.28 6.52 -8.63
N VAL A 183 0.84 7.63 -8.10
CA VAL A 183 0.06 8.70 -7.45
C VAL A 183 -0.66 9.52 -8.51
N GLU A 184 -1.95 9.75 -8.33
CA GLU A 184 -2.75 10.65 -9.16
C GLU A 184 -2.75 12.05 -8.58
N ILE A 185 -2.80 13.08 -9.45
CA ILE A 185 -2.79 14.48 -9.02
C ILE A 185 -3.93 15.23 -9.70
N GLU A 186 -4.66 16.00 -8.89
CA GLU A 186 -5.66 16.93 -9.34
C GLU A 186 -5.30 18.32 -8.85
N GLU A 187 -5.17 19.26 -9.78
CA GLU A 187 -4.84 20.66 -9.46
C GLU A 187 -6.08 21.55 -9.65
N ASN A 188 -6.47 22.25 -8.59
CA ASN A 188 -7.59 23.16 -8.53
C ASN A 188 -7.11 24.57 -8.14
N SER A 189 -7.91 25.59 -8.42
CA SER A 189 -7.62 26.93 -7.95
C SER A 189 -8.07 27.16 -6.52
N GLU A 190 -7.48 28.18 -5.85
CA GLU A 190 -7.96 28.62 -4.55
C GLU A 190 -9.39 29.18 -4.64
N LEU A 191 -9.81 29.64 -5.83
CA LEU A 191 -11.16 30.17 -6.05
C LEU A 191 -12.21 29.05 -6.02
N ASP A 192 -11.88 27.87 -6.57
CA ASP A 192 -12.76 26.69 -6.51
C ASP A 192 -13.01 26.28 -5.06
N LEU A 193 -11.94 26.25 -4.25
CA LEU A 193 -12.05 25.96 -2.82
C LEU A 193 -12.88 27.01 -2.08
N PHE A 194 -12.71 28.29 -2.41
CA PHE A 194 -13.46 29.38 -1.78
C PHE A 194 -14.96 29.32 -2.13
N GLU A 195 -15.29 29.01 -3.37
CA GLU A 195 -16.68 28.82 -3.79
C GLU A 195 -17.32 27.63 -3.04
N ALA A 196 -16.62 26.49 -3.00
CA ALA A 196 -17.09 25.32 -2.28
C ALA A 196 -17.30 25.59 -0.78
N PHE A 197 -16.38 26.33 -0.15
CA PHE A 197 -16.51 26.73 1.24
C PHE A 197 -17.75 27.60 1.48
N ASN A 198 -18.04 28.55 0.60
CA ASN A 198 -19.22 29.40 0.72
C ASN A 198 -20.53 28.62 0.55
N LYS A 199 -20.55 27.58 -0.29
CA LYS A 199 -21.70 26.68 -0.45
C LYS A 199 -22.02 25.88 0.83
N HIS A 200 -21.02 25.61 1.67
CA HIS A 200 -21.20 24.95 2.96
C HIS A 200 -21.56 25.92 4.11
N ALA A 201 -21.82 27.19 3.81
CA ALA A 201 -22.26 28.12 4.84
C ALA A 201 -23.64 27.73 5.41
N GLY A 202 -23.65 27.45 6.73
CA GLY A 202 -24.88 27.00 7.39
C GLY A 202 -25.22 25.52 7.18
N ASP A 203 -24.30 24.71 6.74
CA ASP A 203 -24.47 23.25 6.63
C ASP A 203 -24.91 22.65 7.97
N GLU A 204 -25.96 21.84 7.95
CA GLU A 204 -26.59 21.27 9.16
C GLU A 204 -25.65 20.32 9.93
N ARG A 205 -24.59 19.80 9.30
CA ARG A 205 -23.57 18.92 9.90
C ARG A 205 -22.55 19.69 10.77
N ILE A 206 -22.44 21.00 10.61
CA ILE A 206 -21.46 21.84 11.33
C ILE A 206 -21.50 21.64 12.84
N PRO A 207 -22.66 21.64 13.53
CA PRO A 207 -22.69 21.46 14.99
C PRO A 207 -22.14 20.14 15.46
N GLU A 208 -22.34 19.05 14.71
CA GLU A 208 -21.80 17.72 15.05
C GLU A 208 -20.29 17.68 14.90
N VAL A 209 -19.75 18.22 13.81
CA VAL A 209 -18.30 18.32 13.59
C VAL A 209 -17.65 19.20 14.66
N VAL A 210 -18.25 20.34 15.02
CA VAL A 210 -17.76 21.18 16.13
C VAL A 210 -17.66 20.39 17.43
N LYS A 211 -18.69 19.60 17.78
CA LYS A 211 -18.70 18.76 18.97
C LYS A 211 -17.59 17.70 18.95
N SER A 212 -17.32 17.12 17.77
CA SER A 212 -16.21 16.19 17.60
C SER A 212 -14.85 16.88 17.81
N MET A 213 -14.66 18.06 17.22
CA MET A 213 -13.45 18.86 17.40
C MET A 213 -13.23 19.28 18.87
N GLU A 214 -14.28 19.68 19.56
CA GLU A 214 -14.21 20.01 20.99
C GLU A 214 -13.75 18.82 21.83
N LYS A 215 -14.30 17.65 21.55
CA LYS A 215 -13.91 16.40 22.23
C LYS A 215 -12.44 16.05 21.99
N GLU A 216 -11.96 16.21 20.78
CA GLU A 216 -10.57 15.89 20.40
C GLU A 216 -9.58 16.88 21.01
N LEU A 217 -9.88 18.19 20.92
CA LEU A 217 -9.01 19.25 21.44
C LEU A 217 -9.03 19.37 22.96
N GLY A 218 -10.14 18.99 23.60
CA GLY A 218 -10.32 19.05 25.04
C GLY A 218 -10.03 20.43 25.63
N ASN A 219 -9.41 20.45 26.82
CA ASN A 219 -9.04 21.68 27.50
C ASN A 219 -7.90 22.49 26.85
N GLY A 220 -7.30 21.95 25.78
CA GLY A 220 -6.25 22.62 25.00
C GLY A 220 -6.77 23.70 24.06
N ASN A 221 -8.05 23.70 23.76
CA ASN A 221 -8.65 24.66 22.84
C ASN A 221 -8.78 26.04 23.49
N LYS A 222 -7.98 27.00 23.01
CA LYS A 222 -8.02 28.40 23.46
C LYS A 222 -8.87 29.32 22.59
N LYS A 223 -9.53 28.76 21.54
CA LYS A 223 -10.26 29.53 20.53
C LYS A 223 -11.51 28.79 20.05
N PRO A 224 -12.46 28.50 20.95
CA PRO A 224 -13.67 27.76 20.57
C PRO A 224 -14.55 28.51 19.54
N GLU A 225 -14.47 29.84 19.52
CA GLU A 225 -15.25 30.70 18.61
C GLU A 225 -14.96 30.47 17.12
N ILE A 226 -13.87 29.83 16.78
CA ILE A 226 -13.50 29.57 15.38
C ILE A 226 -13.92 28.17 14.90
N LEU A 227 -14.29 27.27 15.81
CA LEU A 227 -14.64 25.90 15.47
C LEU A 227 -15.76 25.78 14.41
N PRO A 228 -16.82 26.60 14.41
CA PRO A 228 -17.83 26.51 13.36
C PRO A 228 -17.27 26.75 11.95
N LYS A 229 -16.31 27.68 11.80
CA LYS A 229 -15.64 27.89 10.50
C LYS A 229 -14.68 26.78 10.13
N LEU A 230 -14.00 26.19 11.11
CA LEU A 230 -13.15 25.04 10.90
C LEU A 230 -13.98 23.82 10.48
N ALA A 231 -15.11 23.58 11.12
CA ALA A 231 -16.04 22.52 10.76
C ALA A 231 -16.63 22.72 9.34
N GLN A 232 -17.00 23.94 9.00
CA GLN A 232 -17.41 24.27 7.63
C GLN A 232 -16.31 23.95 6.61
N TYR A 233 -15.05 24.25 6.93
CA TYR A 233 -13.91 23.98 6.06
C TYR A 233 -13.62 22.47 5.94
N GLU A 234 -13.67 21.75 7.06
CA GLU A 234 -13.52 20.29 7.07
C GLU A 234 -14.58 19.61 6.18
N LEU A 235 -15.85 19.95 6.35
CA LEU A 235 -16.94 19.44 5.52
C LEU A 235 -16.73 19.76 4.05
N THR A 236 -16.24 20.96 3.73
CA THR A 236 -15.92 21.35 2.36
C THR A 236 -14.87 20.44 1.74
N LEU A 237 -13.80 20.14 2.49
CA LEU A 237 -12.73 19.26 2.00
C LEU A 237 -13.19 17.80 1.88
N LEU A 238 -13.95 17.31 2.86
CA LEU A 238 -14.48 15.94 2.84
C LEU A 238 -15.43 15.73 1.64
N ASP A 239 -16.36 16.63 1.42
CA ASP A 239 -17.28 16.54 0.29
C ASP A 239 -16.56 16.70 -1.05
N TRP A 240 -15.52 17.55 -1.11
CA TRP A 240 -14.66 17.65 -2.28
C TRP A 240 -13.94 16.33 -2.56
N VAL A 241 -13.37 15.73 -1.53
CA VAL A 241 -12.71 14.42 -1.65
C VAL A 241 -13.69 13.37 -2.19
N GLU A 242 -14.88 13.26 -1.63
CA GLU A 242 -15.89 12.28 -2.09
C GLU A 242 -16.26 12.46 -3.55
N GLN A 243 -16.39 13.69 -4.01
CA GLN A 243 -16.74 14.01 -5.40
C GLN A 243 -15.59 13.76 -6.37
N HIS A 244 -14.34 13.88 -5.93
CA HIS A 244 -13.16 13.94 -6.79
C HIS A 244 -12.19 12.77 -6.61
N LYS A 245 -12.32 11.91 -5.59
CA LYS A 245 -11.41 10.78 -5.35
C LYS A 245 -11.36 9.77 -6.50
N GLY A 246 -12.45 9.67 -7.28
CA GLY A 246 -12.57 8.69 -8.36
C GLY A 246 -12.46 7.25 -7.85
N SER A 247 -11.60 6.46 -8.47
CA SER A 247 -11.34 5.07 -8.07
C SER A 247 -10.27 4.93 -6.97
N ARG A 248 -9.71 6.03 -6.49
CA ARG A 248 -8.61 6.00 -5.51
C ARG A 248 -9.15 5.74 -4.11
N LYS A 249 -8.38 4.96 -3.32
CA LYS A 249 -8.75 4.60 -1.94
C LYS A 249 -8.25 5.62 -0.92
N PHE A 250 -7.15 6.30 -1.23
CA PHE A 250 -6.53 7.29 -0.36
C PHE A 250 -6.46 8.63 -1.05
N VAL A 251 -6.73 9.69 -0.29
CA VAL A 251 -6.64 11.07 -0.77
C VAL A 251 -5.82 11.89 0.22
N ALA A 252 -4.91 12.69 -0.32
CA ALA A 252 -4.20 13.71 0.43
C ALA A 252 -4.57 15.09 -0.13
N ILE A 253 -4.76 16.06 0.76
CA ILE A 253 -5.02 17.46 0.39
C ILE A 253 -3.72 18.24 0.48
N ALA A 254 -3.41 18.99 -0.57
CA ALA A 254 -2.34 19.97 -0.59
C ALA A 254 -2.90 21.34 -0.89
N GLY A 255 -2.73 22.31 -0.01
CA GLY A 255 -3.29 23.63 -0.20
C GLY A 255 -2.28 24.74 0.05
N LYS A 256 -2.43 25.81 -0.70
CA LYS A 256 -1.68 27.06 -0.50
C LYS A 256 -2.35 27.86 0.63
N CYS A 257 -1.74 27.85 1.79
CA CYS A 257 -2.29 28.53 2.97
C CYS A 257 -2.03 30.06 3.03
N TRP A 258 -1.21 30.59 2.12
CA TRP A 258 -0.70 31.95 2.24
C TRP A 258 -0.46 32.58 0.87
N PRO A 259 -0.77 33.89 0.63
CA PRO A 259 -1.39 34.84 1.58
C PRO A 259 -2.93 34.92 1.47
N ALA A 260 -3.53 34.58 0.31
CA ALA A 260 -4.95 34.84 0.01
C ALA A 260 -5.89 34.08 0.95
N PHE A 261 -5.53 32.83 1.29
CA PHE A 261 -6.32 32.01 2.19
C PHE A 261 -6.57 32.69 3.55
N GLN A 262 -5.55 33.30 4.11
CA GLN A 262 -5.66 34.02 5.40
C GLN A 262 -6.59 35.23 5.36
N THR A 263 -6.67 35.91 4.22
CA THR A 263 -7.50 37.09 4.06
C THR A 263 -8.95 36.78 3.72
N GLN A 264 -9.20 35.70 2.96
CA GLN A 264 -10.53 35.35 2.48
C GLN A 264 -11.32 34.47 3.46
N PHE A 265 -10.68 33.54 4.14
CA PHE A 265 -11.36 32.67 5.11
C PHE A 265 -11.48 33.30 6.52
N GLY A 266 -11.01 34.48 6.71
CA GLY A 266 -11.23 35.30 7.90
C GLY A 266 -10.00 35.99 8.42
N LYS A 267 -10.23 37.10 9.11
CA LYS A 267 -9.20 37.92 9.78
C LYS A 267 -8.45 37.21 10.91
N SER A 268 -8.66 35.92 11.07
CA SER A 268 -8.10 35.16 12.18
C SER A 268 -7.23 34.01 11.68
N LYS A 269 -6.15 33.84 12.36
CA LYS A 269 -5.13 32.79 12.28
C LYS A 269 -5.58 31.30 12.24
N PRO A 270 -6.88 30.91 12.26
CA PRO A 270 -7.33 29.52 12.32
C PRO A 270 -7.06 28.71 11.07
N ALA A 271 -7.22 29.30 9.89
CA ALA A 271 -6.97 28.61 8.64
C ALA A 271 -5.50 28.14 8.50
N PHE A 272 -4.58 28.88 9.11
CA PHE A 272 -3.16 28.51 9.19
C PHE A 272 -2.92 27.26 10.04
N LEU A 273 -3.66 27.12 11.15
CA LEU A 273 -3.51 26.00 12.09
C LEU A 273 -4.03 24.67 11.46
N LEU A 274 -5.13 24.69 10.73
CA LEU A 274 -5.64 23.52 10.03
C LEU A 274 -4.70 23.02 8.93
N HIS A 275 -4.13 23.94 8.18
CA HIS A 275 -3.17 23.61 7.14
C HIS A 275 -1.84 23.05 7.66
N SER A 276 -1.43 23.51 8.83
CA SER A 276 -0.15 23.08 9.43
C SER A 276 -0.24 21.74 10.17
N THR A 277 -1.43 21.30 10.57
CA THR A 277 -1.59 20.08 11.36
C THR A 277 -1.84 18.82 10.55
N GLY A 278 -2.20 18.96 9.25
CA GLY A 278 -2.39 17.78 8.37
C GLY A 278 -3.46 16.80 8.83
N HIS A 279 -4.29 17.18 9.79
CA HIS A 279 -5.37 16.34 10.31
C HIS A 279 -6.64 16.54 9.50
N LEU A 280 -6.76 15.74 8.45
CA LEU A 280 -8.07 15.23 8.07
C LEU A 280 -8.24 13.92 8.86
N PRO A 281 -9.38 13.69 9.53
CA PRO A 281 -9.63 12.42 10.16
C PRO A 281 -9.44 11.32 9.11
N ALA A 282 -8.68 10.30 9.44
CA ALA A 282 -8.60 9.10 8.63
C ALA A 282 -10.04 8.64 8.41
N GLY A 283 -10.47 8.64 7.17
CA GLY A 283 -11.79 8.15 6.82
C GLY A 283 -11.99 6.81 7.48
N SER A 284 -13.08 6.68 8.19
CA SER A 284 -13.58 5.44 8.74
C SER A 284 -13.47 4.32 7.71
N GLU A 285 -12.86 3.24 8.11
CA GLU A 285 -12.79 1.85 7.61
C GLU A 285 -13.25 1.54 6.17
#